data_18bc6d14fb06b5f1cb070d3a597a33a7
#
_entry.id   18bc6d14fb06b5f1cb070d3a597a33a7
#
_cell.length_a   1.000
_cell.length_b   1.000
_cell.length_c   1.000
_cell.angle_alpha   90.00
_cell.angle_beta   90.00
_cell.angle_gamma   90.00
#
_symmetry.space_group_name_H-M   'P 1'
#
loop_
_entity.id
_entity.type
_entity.pdbx_description
1 polymer ?
#
loop_
_entity_poly.entity_id
_entity_poly.type
_entity_poly.pdbx_seq_one_letter_code
_entity_poly.pdbx_strand_id
1 'polypeptide(L)'
;MKIIIPIKRVLDPYTQARVNKQTEQVDLTNAKMAMNPFCEIAVEEALTLKESGAATETIAVSIGTDKTVDTLRTALAMGVDRAIFIKTESELDLQPLHVGKILANIIKREEAELIIMGKQAVDNDNNQTGQILSGLLDYSLGTFISQFDLSSDASSVEVSREIDSGIETRKLNLPAIVTVDLRLNEPRYASLPNIMKARSKPLETIELDSLG
;
A
#
# COMPACT_ATOMS: atom_id res chain seq x y z
N MET A 1 -13.92 0.23 11.29
CA MET A 1 -13.80 0.02 9.82
C MET A 1 -12.62 -0.90 9.51
N LYS A 2 -12.65 -1.60 8.37
CA LYS A 2 -11.49 -2.33 7.83
C LYS A 2 -10.66 -1.44 6.91
N ILE A 3 -9.33 -1.51 7.05
CA ILE A 3 -8.40 -0.74 6.20
C ILE A 3 -7.56 -1.72 5.37
N ILE A 4 -7.53 -1.51 4.06
CA ILE A 4 -6.60 -2.21 3.15
C ILE A 4 -5.45 -1.28 2.79
N ILE A 5 -4.23 -1.84 2.86
CA ILE A 5 -2.98 -1.14 2.58
C ILE A 5 -2.27 -1.89 1.45
N PRO A 6 -2.45 -1.48 0.18
CA PRO A 6 -1.64 -1.99 -0.91
C PRO A 6 -0.18 -1.57 -0.73
N ILE A 7 0.73 -2.55 -0.72
CA ILE A 7 2.17 -2.30 -0.60
C ILE A 7 2.92 -2.90 -1.78
N LYS A 8 4.05 -2.31 -2.15
CA LYS A 8 4.88 -2.77 -3.26
C LYS A 8 6.31 -3.03 -2.80
N ARG A 9 6.87 -4.15 -3.24
CA ARG A 9 8.30 -4.45 -3.15
C ARG A 9 9.03 -3.75 -4.27
N VAL A 10 10.06 -2.95 -3.96
CA VAL A 10 10.85 -2.17 -4.91
C VAL A 10 12.34 -2.34 -4.64
N LEU A 11 13.18 -1.96 -5.58
CA LEU A 11 14.61 -1.79 -5.31
C LEU A 11 14.77 -0.74 -4.20
N ASP A 12 15.58 -1.05 -3.18
CA ASP A 12 15.88 -0.11 -2.10
C ASP A 12 16.42 1.19 -2.72
N PRO A 13 15.75 2.35 -2.52
CA PRO A 13 16.13 3.62 -3.15
C PRO A 13 17.54 4.12 -2.77
N TYR A 14 18.12 3.59 -1.68
CA TYR A 14 19.49 3.88 -1.27
C TYR A 14 20.52 2.94 -1.93
N THR A 15 20.07 1.97 -2.71
CA THR A 15 20.95 1.04 -3.44
C THR A 15 21.21 1.54 -4.85
N GLN A 16 22.47 1.55 -5.26
CA GLN A 16 22.80 1.92 -6.63
C GLN A 16 22.22 0.92 -7.63
N ALA A 17 21.33 1.38 -8.49
CA ALA A 17 20.77 0.59 -9.57
C ALA A 17 21.88 0.23 -10.58
N ARG A 18 21.92 -1.03 -11.02
CA ARG A 18 22.81 -1.52 -12.06
C ARG A 18 21.98 -1.94 -13.27
N VAL A 19 22.49 -1.69 -14.46
CA VAL A 19 21.86 -2.12 -15.71
C VAL A 19 22.52 -3.39 -16.21
N ASN A 20 21.71 -4.41 -16.48
CA ASN A 20 22.19 -5.60 -17.20
C ASN A 20 22.35 -5.24 -18.68
N LYS A 21 23.58 -5.28 -19.16
CA LYS A 21 23.93 -4.87 -20.53
C LYS A 21 23.36 -5.80 -21.62
N GLN A 22 22.93 -7.02 -21.26
CA GLN A 22 22.35 -7.98 -22.21
C GLN A 22 20.84 -7.77 -22.38
N THR A 23 20.13 -7.45 -21.28
CA THR A 23 18.69 -7.28 -21.28
C THR A 23 18.25 -5.82 -21.32
N GLU A 24 19.19 -4.87 -21.14
CA GLU A 24 18.97 -3.43 -21.02
C GLU A 24 17.98 -3.05 -19.89
N GLN A 25 17.80 -3.95 -18.94
CA GLN A 25 16.91 -3.78 -17.79
C GLN A 25 17.74 -3.61 -16.49
N VAL A 26 17.07 -3.15 -15.44
CA VAL A 26 17.68 -3.08 -14.10
C VAL A 26 18.05 -4.48 -13.64
N ASP A 27 19.29 -4.67 -13.22
CA ASP A 27 19.77 -5.94 -12.65
C ASP A 27 19.31 -6.06 -11.19
N LEU A 28 18.31 -6.89 -10.97
CA LEU A 28 17.80 -7.21 -9.64
C LEU A 28 18.49 -8.42 -8.99
N THR A 29 19.51 -8.99 -9.64
CA THR A 29 20.26 -10.13 -9.10
C THR A 29 21.02 -9.68 -7.85
N ASN A 30 20.69 -10.26 -6.69
CA ASN A 30 21.26 -9.89 -5.39
C ASN A 30 21.05 -8.40 -5.00
N ALA A 31 20.11 -7.70 -5.63
CA ALA A 31 19.77 -6.35 -5.26
C ALA A 31 19.04 -6.33 -3.90
N LYS A 32 19.37 -5.37 -3.06
CA LYS A 32 18.59 -5.13 -1.84
C LYS A 32 17.22 -4.59 -2.21
N MET A 33 16.19 -5.28 -1.76
CA MET A 33 14.80 -4.87 -1.99
C MET A 33 14.19 -4.37 -0.68
N ALA A 34 13.23 -3.45 -0.78
CA ALA A 34 12.55 -2.85 0.36
C ALA A 34 11.05 -2.68 0.07
N MET A 35 10.27 -2.33 1.08
CA MET A 35 8.94 -1.75 0.88
C MET A 35 9.10 -0.37 0.23
N ASN A 36 8.23 -0.04 -0.71
CA ASN A 36 8.19 1.30 -1.28
C ASN A 36 7.99 2.36 -0.19
N PRO A 37 8.80 3.43 -0.11
CA PRO A 37 8.73 4.41 0.97
C PRO A 37 7.34 5.03 1.16
N PHE A 38 6.62 5.31 0.08
CA PHE A 38 5.25 5.80 0.19
C PHE A 38 4.29 4.76 0.79
N CYS A 39 4.57 3.48 0.63
CA CYS A 39 3.78 2.42 1.25
C CYS A 39 4.07 2.32 2.76
N GLU A 40 5.28 2.61 3.21
CA GLU A 40 5.61 2.67 4.64
C GLU A 40 4.80 3.76 5.34
N ILE A 41 4.63 4.94 4.72
CA ILE A 41 3.76 6.02 5.20
C ILE A 41 2.30 5.55 5.30
N ALA A 42 1.81 4.82 4.28
CA ALA A 42 0.45 4.28 4.28
C ALA A 42 0.22 3.26 5.39
N VAL A 43 1.22 2.40 5.66
CA VAL A 43 1.19 1.44 6.77
C VAL A 43 1.12 2.18 8.10
N GLU A 44 1.96 3.19 8.32
CA GLU A 44 1.98 3.97 9.56
C GLU A 44 0.64 4.65 9.83
N GLU A 45 0.02 5.27 8.82
CA GLU A 45 -1.28 5.92 8.97
C GLU A 45 -2.37 4.91 9.37
N ALA A 46 -2.40 3.74 8.72
CA ALA A 46 -3.34 2.69 9.08
C ALA A 46 -3.15 2.17 10.50
N LEU A 47 -1.90 2.09 10.99
CA LEU A 47 -1.59 1.70 12.37
C LEU A 47 -2.01 2.76 13.37
N THR A 48 -1.82 4.04 13.07
CA THR A 48 -2.30 5.16 13.90
C THR A 48 -3.82 5.11 14.06
N LEU A 49 -4.56 4.87 12.97
CA LEU A 49 -6.00 4.67 13.01
C LEU A 49 -6.42 3.42 13.79
N LYS A 50 -5.64 2.36 13.75
CA LYS A 50 -5.87 1.16 14.56
C LYS A 50 -5.67 1.43 16.04
N GLU A 51 -4.60 2.11 16.41
CA GLU A 51 -4.25 2.45 17.78
C GLU A 51 -5.26 3.43 18.42
N SER A 52 -5.83 4.34 17.62
CA SER A 52 -6.93 5.22 18.07
C SER A 52 -8.26 4.50 18.25
N GLY A 53 -8.38 3.23 17.81
CA GLY A 53 -9.61 2.45 17.86
C GLY A 53 -10.57 2.71 16.69
N ALA A 54 -10.19 3.54 15.72
CA ALA A 54 -11.00 3.84 14.55
C ALA A 54 -11.03 2.67 13.55
N ALA A 55 -9.92 1.96 13.40
CA ALA A 55 -9.87 0.76 12.59
C ALA A 55 -10.09 -0.49 13.43
N THR A 56 -10.90 -1.42 12.95
CA THR A 56 -11.11 -2.75 13.56
C THR A 56 -10.07 -3.75 13.07
N GLU A 57 -9.63 -3.63 11.81
CA GLU A 57 -8.66 -4.52 11.19
C GLU A 57 -7.84 -3.78 10.13
N THR A 58 -6.55 -4.09 10.07
CA THR A 58 -5.61 -3.61 9.05
C THR A 58 -5.08 -4.78 8.23
N ILE A 59 -5.09 -4.65 6.89
CA ILE A 59 -4.77 -5.72 5.95
C ILE A 59 -3.75 -5.21 4.92
N ALA A 60 -2.53 -5.73 4.98
CA ALA A 60 -1.55 -5.43 3.92
C ALA A 60 -1.78 -6.35 2.71
N VAL A 61 -1.76 -5.79 1.51
CA VAL A 61 -1.94 -6.54 0.26
C VAL A 61 -0.77 -6.29 -0.67
N SER A 62 -0.19 -7.33 -1.24
CA SER A 62 0.87 -7.19 -2.24
C SER A 62 0.75 -8.27 -3.32
N ILE A 63 1.18 -7.91 -4.54
CA ILE A 63 1.15 -8.77 -5.72
C ILE A 63 2.58 -9.02 -6.16
N GLY A 64 2.92 -10.26 -6.49
CA GLY A 64 4.25 -10.59 -7.01
C GLY A 64 4.65 -12.05 -6.79
N THR A 65 5.95 -12.33 -6.91
CA THR A 65 6.50 -13.66 -6.69
C THR A 65 6.68 -13.97 -5.20
N ASP A 66 7.08 -15.19 -4.86
CA ASP A 66 7.33 -15.62 -3.46
C ASP A 66 8.25 -14.66 -2.69
N LYS A 67 9.14 -13.95 -3.37
CA LYS A 67 10.01 -12.92 -2.75
C LYS A 67 9.24 -11.73 -2.15
N THR A 68 8.00 -11.50 -2.58
CA THR A 68 7.13 -10.43 -2.07
C THR A 68 6.68 -10.67 -0.63
N VAL A 69 6.69 -11.92 -0.18
CA VAL A 69 6.35 -12.31 1.19
C VAL A 69 7.22 -11.57 2.23
N ASP A 70 8.49 -11.34 1.94
CA ASP A 70 9.39 -10.62 2.85
C ASP A 70 8.90 -9.18 3.12
N THR A 71 8.39 -8.50 2.09
CA THR A 71 7.83 -7.15 2.21
C THR A 71 6.54 -7.16 3.03
N LEU A 72 5.67 -8.16 2.81
CA LEU A 72 4.47 -8.35 3.64
C LEU A 72 4.82 -8.64 5.10
N ARG A 73 5.85 -9.44 5.35
CA ARG A 73 6.35 -9.70 6.71
C ARG A 73 6.88 -8.44 7.39
N THR A 74 7.45 -7.50 6.61
CA THR A 74 7.86 -6.18 7.14
C THR A 74 6.64 -5.39 7.61
N ALA A 75 5.56 -5.30 6.82
CA ALA A 75 4.31 -4.64 7.24
C ALA A 75 3.70 -5.30 8.49
N LEU A 76 3.69 -6.63 8.55
CA LEU A 76 3.22 -7.38 9.72
C LEU A 76 4.08 -7.10 10.96
N ALA A 77 5.40 -6.89 10.80
CA ALA A 77 6.32 -6.54 11.87
C ALA A 77 6.13 -5.09 12.35
N MET A 78 5.74 -4.16 11.47
CA MET A 78 5.35 -2.81 11.86
C MET A 78 4.09 -2.80 12.74
N GLY A 79 3.16 -3.76 12.54
CA GLY A 79 1.97 -3.87 13.39
C GLY A 79 0.70 -4.33 12.69
N VAL A 80 0.67 -4.37 11.35
CA VAL A 80 -0.50 -4.81 10.55
C VAL A 80 -1.02 -6.17 11.04
N ASP A 81 -2.34 -6.35 11.09
CA ASP A 81 -2.97 -7.53 11.68
C ASP A 81 -2.75 -8.79 10.84
N ARG A 82 -3.01 -8.72 9.55
CA ARG A 82 -2.79 -9.83 8.60
C ARG A 82 -2.40 -9.32 7.21
N ALA A 83 -2.00 -10.26 6.36
CA ALA A 83 -1.59 -9.95 5.01
C ALA A 83 -2.28 -10.86 3.99
N ILE A 84 -2.47 -10.33 2.78
CA ILE A 84 -2.92 -11.07 1.59
C ILE A 84 -1.82 -10.96 0.54
N PHE A 85 -1.32 -12.09 0.13
CA PHE A 85 -0.32 -12.24 -0.91
C PHE A 85 -0.98 -12.75 -2.19
N ILE A 86 -1.00 -11.93 -3.24
CA ILE A 86 -1.44 -12.36 -4.57
C ILE A 86 -0.20 -12.85 -5.31
N LYS A 87 -0.12 -14.17 -5.47
CA LYS A 87 1.04 -14.83 -6.04
C LYS A 87 0.98 -14.84 -7.55
N THR A 88 2.12 -14.47 -8.16
CA THR A 88 2.40 -14.62 -9.59
C THR A 88 3.54 -15.61 -9.80
N GLU A 89 3.52 -16.37 -10.88
CA GLU A 89 4.58 -17.35 -11.17
C GLU A 89 5.93 -16.71 -11.51
N SER A 90 5.90 -15.50 -12.08
CA SER A 90 7.08 -14.76 -12.49
C SER A 90 6.95 -13.28 -12.12
N GLU A 91 8.05 -12.55 -12.18
CA GLU A 91 8.04 -11.08 -12.11
C GLU A 91 7.32 -10.56 -13.36
N LEU A 92 6.04 -10.23 -13.22
CA LEU A 92 5.21 -9.69 -14.28
C LEU A 92 5.32 -8.15 -14.30
N ASP A 93 5.40 -7.58 -15.49
CA ASP A 93 5.23 -6.13 -15.67
C ASP A 93 3.73 -5.79 -15.65
N LEU A 94 3.15 -5.84 -14.45
CA LEU A 94 1.75 -5.52 -14.23
C LEU A 94 1.53 -4.02 -14.33
N GLN A 95 0.83 -3.61 -15.39
CA GLN A 95 0.44 -2.22 -15.58
C GLN A 95 -0.58 -1.77 -14.52
N PRO A 96 -0.67 -0.46 -14.19
CA PRO A 96 -1.55 0.06 -13.14
C PRO A 96 -3.02 -0.38 -13.24
N LEU A 97 -3.55 -0.56 -14.45
CA LEU A 97 -4.90 -1.05 -14.67
C LEU A 97 -5.08 -2.51 -14.20
N HIS A 98 -4.10 -3.38 -14.47
CA HIS A 98 -4.15 -4.77 -14.01
C HIS A 98 -4.11 -4.82 -12.48
N VAL A 99 -3.18 -4.07 -11.86
CA VAL A 99 -3.07 -3.95 -10.40
C VAL A 99 -4.37 -3.41 -9.81
N GLY A 100 -4.96 -2.36 -10.41
CA GLY A 100 -6.24 -1.80 -9.98
C GLY A 100 -7.38 -2.82 -9.99
N LYS A 101 -7.51 -3.63 -11.06
CA LYS A 101 -8.53 -4.69 -11.15
C LYS A 101 -8.35 -5.77 -10.07
N ILE A 102 -7.12 -6.23 -9.87
CA ILE A 102 -6.79 -7.23 -8.84
C ILE A 102 -7.16 -6.69 -7.45
N LEU A 103 -6.71 -5.48 -7.13
CA LEU A 103 -7.01 -4.84 -5.85
C LEU A 103 -8.50 -4.59 -5.66
N ALA A 104 -9.24 -4.21 -6.71
CA ALA A 104 -10.69 -4.03 -6.64
C ALA A 104 -11.42 -5.31 -6.23
N ASN A 105 -10.99 -6.48 -6.75
CA ASN A 105 -11.55 -7.77 -6.36
C ASN A 105 -11.28 -8.07 -4.86
N ILE A 106 -10.06 -7.83 -4.39
CA ILE A 106 -9.71 -8.02 -2.98
C ILE A 106 -10.49 -7.07 -2.07
N ILE A 107 -10.60 -5.79 -2.42
CA ILE A 107 -11.31 -4.78 -1.63
C ILE A 107 -12.80 -5.13 -1.49
N LYS A 108 -13.43 -5.56 -2.58
CA LYS A 108 -14.82 -6.03 -2.56
C LYS A 108 -15.00 -7.27 -1.69
N ARG A 109 -14.09 -8.26 -1.81
CA ARG A 109 -14.13 -9.49 -0.99
C ARG A 109 -14.01 -9.19 0.50
N GLU A 110 -13.13 -8.26 0.86
CA GLU A 110 -12.87 -7.89 2.25
C GLU A 110 -13.88 -6.88 2.81
N GLU A 111 -14.69 -6.26 1.95
CA GLU A 111 -15.62 -5.19 2.33
C GLU A 111 -14.90 -4.04 3.05
N ALA A 112 -13.75 -3.63 2.53
CA ALA A 112 -12.95 -2.58 3.14
C ALA A 112 -13.54 -1.18 2.84
N GLU A 113 -13.59 -0.36 3.87
CA GLU A 113 -14.19 0.98 3.81
C GLU A 113 -13.15 2.07 3.53
N LEU A 114 -11.89 1.81 3.88
CA LEU A 114 -10.80 2.75 3.65
C LEU A 114 -9.60 2.04 3.04
N ILE A 115 -9.08 2.60 1.96
CA ILE A 115 -7.87 2.15 1.31
C ILE A 115 -6.81 3.24 1.43
N ILE A 116 -5.69 2.94 2.09
CA ILE A 116 -4.56 3.86 2.24
C ILE A 116 -3.39 3.26 1.48
N MET A 117 -2.88 3.99 0.49
CA MET A 117 -1.79 3.50 -0.36
C MET A 117 -0.78 4.59 -0.70
N GLY A 118 0.44 4.20 -1.01
CA GLY A 118 1.44 5.14 -1.52
C GLY A 118 0.96 5.82 -2.80
N LYS A 119 1.24 7.13 -2.95
CA LYS A 119 0.83 7.88 -4.14
C LYS A 119 1.45 7.32 -5.43
N GLN A 120 2.66 6.76 -5.32
CA GLN A 120 3.44 6.21 -6.42
C GLN A 120 4.46 5.19 -5.89
N ALA A 121 5.11 4.46 -6.77
CA ALA A 121 6.23 3.59 -6.45
C ALA A 121 7.51 4.17 -7.04
N VAL A 122 8.62 4.14 -6.28
CA VAL A 122 9.90 4.76 -6.68
C VAL A 122 10.61 4.07 -7.85
N ASP A 123 10.09 2.91 -8.30
CA ASP A 123 10.65 2.15 -9.41
C ASP A 123 10.10 2.59 -10.79
N ASN A 124 8.86 3.06 -10.86
CA ASN A 124 8.24 3.45 -12.14
C ASN A 124 7.48 4.78 -12.12
N ASP A 125 7.23 5.36 -10.95
CA ASP A 125 6.58 6.67 -10.74
C ASP A 125 5.25 6.88 -11.49
N ASN A 126 4.52 5.80 -11.83
CA ASN A 126 3.32 5.88 -12.66
C ASN A 126 2.19 6.70 -12.02
N ASN A 127 2.04 6.66 -10.70
CA ASN A 127 1.00 7.40 -9.95
C ASN A 127 -0.43 7.26 -10.55
N GLN A 128 -0.85 6.06 -10.89
CA GLN A 128 -2.13 5.81 -11.58
C GLN A 128 -3.05 4.84 -10.83
N THR A 129 -2.49 3.92 -10.03
CA THR A 129 -3.26 2.80 -9.45
C THR A 129 -4.39 3.28 -8.54
N GLY A 130 -4.15 4.27 -7.69
CA GLY A 130 -5.18 4.81 -6.78
C GLY A 130 -6.36 5.45 -7.52
N GLN A 131 -6.07 6.22 -8.56
CA GLN A 131 -7.06 6.88 -9.41
C GLN A 131 -7.89 5.86 -10.21
N ILE A 132 -7.23 4.85 -10.79
CA ILE A 132 -7.89 3.76 -11.49
C ILE A 132 -8.79 2.97 -10.53
N LEU A 133 -8.29 2.67 -9.35
CA LEU A 133 -9.03 1.91 -8.34
C LEU A 133 -10.29 2.64 -7.88
N SER A 134 -10.20 3.97 -7.67
CA SER A 134 -11.37 4.82 -7.37
C SER A 134 -12.43 4.73 -8.47
N GLY A 135 -12.03 4.82 -9.74
CA GLY A 135 -12.95 4.68 -10.86
C GLY A 135 -13.59 3.29 -10.98
N LEU A 136 -12.85 2.22 -10.62
CA LEU A 136 -13.36 0.84 -10.66
C LEU A 136 -14.34 0.51 -9.52
N LEU A 137 -14.20 1.19 -8.38
CA LEU A 137 -14.99 0.94 -7.17
C LEU A 137 -16.09 1.98 -6.94
N ASP A 138 -16.03 3.12 -7.63
CA ASP A 138 -16.86 4.31 -7.36
C ASP A 138 -16.67 4.81 -5.92
N TYR A 139 -15.43 4.77 -5.42
CA TYR A 139 -15.06 5.25 -4.08
C TYR A 139 -14.53 6.68 -4.16
N SER A 140 -14.80 7.47 -3.11
CA SER A 140 -14.21 8.82 -2.96
C SER A 140 -12.68 8.76 -3.03
N LEU A 141 -12.04 9.79 -3.61
CA LEU A 141 -10.59 9.82 -3.82
C LEU A 141 -9.92 11.07 -3.27
N GLY A 142 -8.91 10.88 -2.40
CA GLY A 142 -7.95 11.89 -2.00
C GLY A 142 -6.54 11.53 -2.49
N THR A 143 -5.87 12.44 -3.21
CA THR A 143 -4.54 12.14 -3.76
C THR A 143 -3.46 13.02 -3.17
N PHE A 144 -2.24 12.45 -3.01
CA PHE A 144 -1.04 13.17 -2.52
C PHE A 144 -1.23 13.78 -1.13
N ILE A 145 -2.01 13.13 -0.26
CA ILE A 145 -2.38 13.71 1.02
C ILE A 145 -1.17 13.84 1.94
N SER A 146 -1.10 14.98 2.63
CA SER A 146 -0.11 15.31 3.68
C SER A 146 -0.75 15.51 5.05
N GLN A 147 -2.10 15.49 5.13
CA GLN A 147 -2.86 15.50 6.38
C GLN A 147 -4.09 14.61 6.23
N PHE A 148 -4.49 13.97 7.33
CA PHE A 148 -5.61 13.04 7.39
C PHE A 148 -6.33 13.17 8.73
N ASP A 149 -7.60 13.56 8.70
CA ASP A 149 -8.43 13.71 9.88
C ASP A 149 -9.76 12.95 9.70
N LEU A 150 -9.94 11.87 10.45
CA LEU A 150 -11.17 11.09 10.43
C LEU A 150 -12.25 11.78 11.27
N SER A 151 -13.48 11.86 10.74
CA SER A 151 -14.63 12.36 11.50
C SER A 151 -14.93 11.46 12.71
N SER A 152 -15.46 12.04 13.77
CA SER A 152 -15.72 11.32 15.04
C SER A 152 -16.72 10.17 14.89
N ASP A 153 -17.61 10.25 13.90
CA ASP A 153 -18.58 9.21 13.56
C ASP A 153 -18.06 8.20 12.52
N ALA A 154 -16.80 8.37 12.08
CA ALA A 154 -16.16 7.57 11.05
C ALA A 154 -16.97 7.48 9.73
N SER A 155 -17.76 8.49 9.40
CA SER A 155 -18.52 8.53 8.14
C SER A 155 -17.77 9.20 6.99
N SER A 156 -16.75 10.01 7.32
CA SER A 156 -15.99 10.80 6.36
C SER A 156 -14.57 11.07 6.86
N VAL A 157 -13.71 11.44 5.94
CA VAL A 157 -12.34 11.87 6.24
C VAL A 157 -12.08 13.22 5.59
N GLU A 158 -11.45 14.15 6.33
CA GLU A 158 -10.91 15.37 5.79
C GLU A 158 -9.43 15.15 5.47
N VAL A 159 -9.03 15.46 4.24
CA VAL A 159 -7.66 15.25 3.75
C VAL A 159 -7.13 16.54 3.16
N SER A 160 -5.86 16.86 3.42
CA SER A 160 -5.20 18.02 2.84
C SER A 160 -4.01 17.60 1.99
N ARG A 161 -3.77 18.34 0.92
CA ARG A 161 -2.61 18.19 0.05
C ARG A 161 -2.02 19.52 -0.37
N GLU A 162 -0.75 19.54 -0.69
CA GLU A 162 -0.12 20.70 -1.29
C GLU A 162 -0.43 20.75 -2.80
N ILE A 163 -0.74 21.95 -3.27
CA ILE A 163 -0.91 22.31 -4.69
C ILE A 163 -0.11 23.58 -4.97
N ASP A 164 0.07 23.95 -6.23
CA ASP A 164 0.88 25.13 -6.62
C ASP A 164 0.43 26.44 -5.97
N SER A 165 -0.88 26.56 -5.69
CA SER A 165 -1.48 27.76 -5.08
C SER A 165 -1.58 27.73 -3.55
N GLY A 166 -1.15 26.65 -2.89
CA GLY A 166 -1.22 26.49 -1.45
C GLY A 166 -1.65 25.11 -0.99
N ILE A 167 -2.53 25.03 0.01
CA ILE A 167 -3.07 23.78 0.55
C ILE A 167 -4.53 23.63 0.11
N GLU A 168 -4.87 22.49 -0.46
CA GLU A 168 -6.25 22.12 -0.76
C GLU A 168 -6.72 21.11 0.29
N THR A 169 -7.85 21.39 0.94
CA THR A 169 -8.51 20.49 1.88
C THR A 169 -9.82 20.01 1.28
N ARG A 170 -10.06 18.70 1.36
CA ARG A 170 -11.27 18.04 0.86
C ARG A 170 -11.86 17.12 1.90
N LYS A 171 -13.18 17.10 1.99
CA LYS A 171 -13.95 16.11 2.73
C LYS A 171 -14.37 14.98 1.79
N LEU A 172 -14.03 13.75 2.16
CA LEU A 172 -14.38 12.53 1.43
C LEU A 172 -15.34 11.70 2.26
N ASN A 173 -16.44 11.25 1.67
CA ASN A 173 -17.31 10.27 2.31
C ASN A 173 -16.69 8.87 2.19
N LEU A 174 -16.85 8.05 3.21
CA LEU A 174 -16.47 6.64 3.12
C LEU A 174 -17.57 5.86 2.35
N PRO A 175 -17.20 4.83 1.56
CA PRO A 175 -15.84 4.32 1.42
C PRO A 175 -14.94 5.23 0.58
N ALA A 176 -13.63 5.25 0.90
CA ALA A 176 -12.68 6.14 0.27
C ALA A 176 -11.32 5.48 0.00
N ILE A 177 -10.62 6.03 -0.98
CA ILE A 177 -9.24 5.72 -1.30
C ILE A 177 -8.41 6.99 -1.09
N VAL A 178 -7.31 6.86 -0.35
CA VAL A 178 -6.34 7.95 -0.21
C VAL A 178 -4.96 7.49 -0.67
N THR A 179 -4.29 8.35 -1.43
CA THR A 179 -2.89 8.14 -1.79
C THR A 179 -2.02 9.13 -1.03
N VAL A 180 -1.03 8.61 -0.31
CA VAL A 180 -0.26 9.37 0.67
C VAL A 180 1.07 9.88 0.14
N ASP A 181 1.43 11.09 0.57
CA ASP A 181 2.74 11.70 0.37
C ASP A 181 3.67 11.40 1.56
N LEU A 182 4.99 11.53 1.37
CA LEU A 182 6.00 11.31 2.43
C LEU A 182 5.86 12.27 3.62
N ARG A 183 5.14 13.38 3.45
CA ARG A 183 4.93 14.42 4.48
C ARG A 183 3.79 14.13 5.45
N LEU A 184 3.03 13.03 5.22
CA LEU A 184 1.88 12.71 6.08
C LEU A 184 2.31 12.33 7.50
N ASN A 185 3.31 11.48 7.63
CA ASN A 185 3.81 10.98 8.91
C ASN A 185 5.25 10.46 8.80
N GLU A 186 5.82 9.99 9.90
CA GLU A 186 7.12 9.34 9.96
C GLU A 186 6.92 7.86 10.34
N PRO A 187 7.24 6.90 9.44
CA PRO A 187 7.02 5.48 9.71
C PRO A 187 7.84 4.96 10.89
N ARG A 188 7.21 4.15 11.72
CA ARG A 188 7.88 3.47 12.83
C ARG A 188 8.81 2.36 12.35
N TYR A 189 9.86 2.10 13.11
CA TYR A 189 10.68 0.91 12.92
C TYR A 189 10.06 -0.30 13.64
N ALA A 190 10.09 -1.46 12.97
CA ALA A 190 9.70 -2.70 13.60
C ALA A 190 10.68 -3.08 14.71
N SER A 191 10.19 -3.32 15.93
CA SER A 191 11.01 -3.83 17.03
C SER A 191 11.38 -5.30 16.81
N LEU A 192 12.48 -5.76 17.37
CA LEU A 192 12.90 -7.15 17.29
C LEU A 192 11.82 -8.15 17.74
N PRO A 193 11.10 -7.93 18.89
CA PRO A 193 9.98 -8.77 19.25
C PRO A 193 8.85 -8.81 18.21
N ASN A 194 8.56 -7.69 17.57
CA ASN A 194 7.52 -7.61 16.53
C ASN A 194 7.94 -8.35 15.25
N ILE A 195 9.22 -8.29 14.87
CA ILE A 195 9.76 -9.08 13.75
C ILE A 195 9.58 -10.59 14.02
N MET A 196 9.83 -11.03 15.26
CA MET A 196 9.63 -12.43 15.64
C MET A 196 8.14 -12.83 15.59
N LYS A 197 7.25 -11.99 16.11
CA LYS A 197 5.79 -12.22 16.06
C LYS A 197 5.23 -12.20 14.64
N ALA A 198 5.77 -11.37 13.76
CA ALA A 198 5.33 -11.27 12.37
C ALA A 198 5.40 -12.60 11.61
N ARG A 199 6.31 -13.51 12.00
CA ARG A 199 6.44 -14.85 11.38
C ARG A 199 5.19 -15.71 11.56
N SER A 200 4.46 -15.54 12.65
CA SER A 200 3.24 -16.31 12.97
C SER A 200 1.95 -15.57 12.65
N LYS A 201 2.01 -14.28 12.27
CA LYS A 201 0.81 -13.54 11.87
C LYS A 201 0.20 -14.13 10.60
N PRO A 202 -1.15 -14.07 10.45
CA PRO A 202 -1.85 -14.61 9.28
C PRO A 202 -1.35 -13.97 7.98
N LEU A 203 -1.05 -14.82 7.01
CA LEU A 203 -0.74 -14.45 5.64
C LEU A 203 -1.47 -15.41 4.73
N GLU A 204 -2.50 -14.92 4.06
CA GLU A 204 -3.26 -15.65 3.05
C GLU A 204 -2.54 -15.56 1.71
N THR A 205 -2.41 -16.68 1.00
CA THR A 205 -1.89 -16.68 -0.37
C THR A 205 -3.02 -17.00 -1.34
N ILE A 206 -3.13 -16.20 -2.39
CA ILE A 206 -4.11 -16.34 -3.46
C ILE A 206 -3.33 -16.39 -4.77
N GLU A 207 -3.55 -17.43 -5.56
CA GLU A 207 -2.98 -17.50 -6.92
C GLU A 207 -3.70 -16.50 -7.83
N LEU A 208 -2.94 -15.72 -8.61
CA LEU A 208 -3.49 -14.67 -9.47
C LEU A 208 -4.58 -15.21 -10.40
N ASP A 209 -4.37 -16.39 -10.99
CA ASP A 209 -5.31 -17.02 -11.92
C ASP A 209 -6.67 -17.37 -11.29
N SER A 210 -6.74 -17.43 -9.96
CA SER A 210 -8.01 -17.68 -9.25
C SER A 210 -8.90 -16.46 -9.10
N LEU A 211 -8.40 -15.27 -9.44
CA LEU A 211 -9.15 -14.02 -9.32
C LEU A 211 -9.92 -13.63 -10.59
N GLY A 212 -9.74 -14.32 -11.69
CA GLY A 212 -10.45 -14.12 -12.96
C GLY A 212 -9.82 -13.10 -13.87
#